data_59c6d664c13d3a3293dea05a3f8f955a
#
_entry.id   59c6d664c13d3a3293dea05a3f8f955a
#
_cell.length_a   1.000
_cell.length_b   1.000
_cell.length_c   1.000
_cell.angle_alpha   90.00
_cell.angle_beta   90.00
_cell.angle_gamma   90.00
#
_symmetry.space_group_name_H-M   'P 1'
#
loop_
_entity.id
_entity.type
_entity.pdbx_description
1 polymer ?
#
loop_
_entity_poly.entity_id
_entity_poly.type
_entity_poly.pdbx_seq_one_letter_code
_entity_poly.pdbx_strand_id
1 'polypeptide(L)'
;MSDDKDLEIQAEAKFAVLQQELRRLDSVLVAFSGGVDSTFLLQAAHLTLGDKALAVTARSGVVPQRDIAEAEEFCRKQGIRHLYFDFDELQVPGFAENPPDRCYICKKTLFSNFLRMAQENGAVLCEGSNMDDLGDYRPGLRALAELKVQSPLRAAELTKAEIRLLSHKLQLPTWDKPSFACLASRFVYGERITAEKLAAVDKAEQLLLELGFKQFRVRVHGSLARVELLSEQLEQAVAEPMRSTIYKGLKAAGFAYVALDLQGYRTGSMNETLKQD
;
A
#
# COMPACT_ATOMS: atom_id res chain seq x y z
N MET A 1 10.60 -20.48 20.96
CA MET A 1 12.08 -20.57 20.77
C MET A 1 12.50 -21.54 19.66
N SER A 2 11.88 -22.72 19.46
CA SER A 2 12.17 -23.57 18.27
C SER A 2 11.53 -22.98 17.02
N ASP A 3 10.25 -22.62 17.10
CA ASP A 3 9.45 -22.11 15.97
C ASP A 3 10.02 -20.82 15.38
N ASP A 4 10.57 -19.91 16.21
CA ASP A 4 11.20 -18.68 15.74
C ASP A 4 12.50 -18.93 14.97
N LYS A 5 13.31 -19.91 15.41
CA LYS A 5 14.54 -20.29 14.71
C LYS A 5 14.24 -20.97 13.38
N ASP A 6 13.22 -21.81 13.33
CA ASP A 6 12.81 -22.50 12.12
C ASP A 6 12.26 -21.51 11.08
N LEU A 7 11.48 -20.53 11.51
CA LEU A 7 11.02 -19.44 10.65
C LEU A 7 12.19 -18.62 10.10
N GLU A 8 13.18 -18.33 10.92
CA GLU A 8 14.37 -17.59 10.54
C GLU A 8 15.19 -18.32 9.48
N ILE A 9 15.47 -19.62 9.68
CA ILE A 9 16.20 -20.46 8.72
C ILE A 9 15.45 -20.54 7.39
N GLN A 10 14.13 -20.73 7.42
CA GLN A 10 13.31 -20.76 6.21
C GLN A 10 13.32 -19.43 5.48
N ALA A 11 13.16 -18.32 6.19
CA ALA A 11 13.19 -16.98 5.62
C ALA A 11 14.53 -16.69 4.94
N GLU A 12 15.66 -17.06 5.54
CA GLU A 12 16.99 -16.88 4.96
C GLU A 12 17.19 -17.74 3.69
N ALA A 13 16.73 -18.99 3.70
CA ALA A 13 16.78 -19.84 2.52
C ALA A 13 15.97 -19.24 1.35
N LYS A 14 14.76 -18.76 1.62
CA LYS A 14 13.91 -18.08 0.62
C LYS A 14 14.49 -16.75 0.18
N PHE A 15 15.17 -16.02 1.06
CA PHE A 15 15.90 -14.81 0.67
C PHE A 15 17.02 -15.11 -0.33
N ALA A 16 17.74 -16.21 -0.16
CA ALA A 16 18.74 -16.65 -1.13
C ALA A 16 18.09 -17.00 -2.49
N VAL A 17 16.91 -17.63 -2.50
CA VAL A 17 16.14 -17.87 -3.72
C VAL A 17 15.71 -16.54 -4.38
N LEU A 18 15.21 -15.59 -3.61
CA LEU A 18 14.86 -14.24 -4.11
C LEU A 18 16.06 -13.58 -4.80
N GLN A 19 17.25 -13.65 -4.19
CA GLN A 19 18.46 -13.09 -4.79
C GLN A 19 18.84 -13.79 -6.11
N GLN A 20 18.62 -15.10 -6.23
CA GLN A 20 18.86 -15.84 -7.47
C GLN A 20 17.88 -15.41 -8.57
N GLU A 21 16.57 -15.26 -8.24
CA GLU A 21 15.59 -14.75 -9.17
C GLU A 21 15.91 -13.33 -9.66
N LEU A 22 16.35 -12.46 -8.74
CA LEU A 22 16.75 -11.09 -9.10
C LEU A 22 17.98 -11.10 -10.03
N ARG A 23 19.01 -11.94 -9.76
CA ARG A 23 20.16 -12.09 -10.69
C ARG A 23 19.74 -12.58 -12.08
N ARG A 24 18.74 -13.46 -12.16
CA ARG A 24 18.20 -13.95 -13.44
C ARG A 24 17.53 -12.84 -14.25
N LEU A 25 16.94 -11.85 -13.57
CA LEU A 25 16.31 -10.69 -14.22
C LEU A 25 17.32 -9.63 -14.68
N ASP A 26 18.55 -9.65 -14.15
CA ASP A 26 19.70 -8.79 -14.45
C ASP A 26 19.50 -7.29 -14.09
N SER A 27 18.40 -6.67 -14.54
CA SER A 27 18.02 -5.28 -14.22
C SER A 27 16.54 -5.21 -13.94
N VAL A 28 16.16 -4.50 -12.84
CA VAL A 28 14.76 -4.43 -12.40
C VAL A 28 14.30 -3.00 -12.15
N LEU A 29 13.05 -2.73 -12.51
CA LEU A 29 12.30 -1.54 -12.09
C LEU A 29 11.22 -1.99 -11.09
N VAL A 30 11.37 -1.65 -9.82
CA VAL A 30 10.44 -2.03 -8.77
C VAL A 30 9.32 -1.00 -8.66
N ALA A 31 8.06 -1.43 -8.80
CA ALA A 31 6.89 -0.62 -8.47
C ALA A 31 6.88 -0.37 -6.94
N PHE A 32 7.34 0.81 -6.54
CA PHE A 32 7.67 1.14 -5.17
C PHE A 32 6.60 2.03 -4.53
N SER A 33 5.88 1.48 -3.56
CA SER A 33 4.81 2.17 -2.82
C SER A 33 5.21 2.65 -1.43
N GLY A 34 6.45 2.38 -0.98
CA GLY A 34 6.88 2.64 0.40
C GLY A 34 6.21 1.76 1.45
N GLY A 35 5.52 0.70 1.05
CA GLY A 35 5.00 -0.34 1.94
C GLY A 35 6.05 -1.41 2.25
N VAL A 36 5.77 -2.27 3.25
CA VAL A 36 6.70 -3.32 3.74
C VAL A 36 7.27 -4.15 2.59
N ASP A 37 6.41 -4.73 1.76
CA ASP A 37 6.81 -5.69 0.72
C ASP A 37 7.63 -5.03 -0.38
N SER A 38 7.17 -3.88 -0.88
CA SER A 38 7.88 -3.16 -1.94
C SER A 38 9.21 -2.59 -1.46
N THR A 39 9.32 -2.18 -0.19
CA THR A 39 10.58 -1.72 0.42
C THR A 39 11.55 -2.87 0.56
N PHE A 40 11.08 -4.02 1.04
CA PHE A 40 11.92 -5.22 1.15
C PHE A 40 12.41 -5.69 -0.22
N LEU A 41 11.50 -5.77 -1.22
CA LEU A 41 11.87 -6.15 -2.58
C LEU A 41 12.91 -5.20 -3.18
N LEU A 42 12.69 -3.88 -3.04
CA LEU A 42 13.62 -2.88 -3.57
C LEU A 42 14.99 -2.97 -2.91
N GLN A 43 15.04 -3.13 -1.58
CA GLN A 43 16.30 -3.31 -0.85
C GLN A 43 17.01 -4.60 -1.24
N ALA A 44 16.28 -5.72 -1.35
CA ALA A 44 16.84 -6.99 -1.80
C ALA A 44 17.41 -6.89 -3.23
N ALA A 45 16.69 -6.20 -4.11
CA ALA A 45 17.15 -5.93 -5.48
C ALA A 45 18.42 -5.07 -5.49
N HIS A 46 18.46 -4.00 -4.69
CA HIS A 46 19.62 -3.12 -4.60
C HIS A 46 20.85 -3.84 -4.04
N LEU A 47 20.69 -4.63 -2.98
CA LEU A 47 21.77 -5.46 -2.42
C LEU A 47 22.31 -6.51 -3.42
N THR A 48 21.47 -6.96 -4.34
CA THR A 48 21.81 -8.04 -5.29
C THR A 48 22.36 -7.51 -6.61
N LEU A 49 21.82 -6.40 -7.11
CA LEU A 49 22.04 -5.88 -8.47
C LEU A 49 22.73 -4.50 -8.49
N GLY A 50 22.89 -3.85 -7.33
CA GLY A 50 23.45 -2.50 -7.26
C GLY A 50 22.61 -1.49 -8.06
N ASP A 51 23.29 -0.72 -8.91
CA ASP A 51 22.69 0.35 -9.73
C ASP A 51 21.69 -0.14 -10.80
N LYS A 52 21.61 -1.46 -11.03
CA LYS A 52 20.62 -2.07 -11.93
C LYS A 52 19.25 -2.27 -11.25
N ALA A 53 19.13 -1.94 -9.95
CA ALA A 53 17.85 -1.90 -9.24
C ALA A 53 17.34 -0.47 -9.21
N LEU A 54 16.21 -0.21 -9.88
CA LEU A 54 15.55 1.07 -9.96
C LEU A 54 14.20 1.02 -9.25
N ALA A 55 13.75 2.15 -8.71
CA ALA A 55 12.42 2.32 -8.17
C ALA A 55 11.54 3.17 -9.09
N VAL A 56 10.23 2.90 -9.16
CA VAL A 56 9.23 3.80 -9.74
C VAL A 56 8.07 3.96 -8.78
N THR A 57 7.70 5.22 -8.49
CA THR A 57 6.56 5.58 -7.64
C THR A 57 5.56 6.42 -8.45
N ALA A 58 4.28 6.06 -8.37
CA ALA A 58 3.21 6.90 -8.88
C ALA A 58 2.96 8.07 -7.93
N ARG A 59 3.01 9.30 -8.44
CA ARG A 59 2.51 10.49 -7.75
C ARG A 59 1.06 10.68 -8.14
N SER A 60 0.17 10.46 -7.20
CA SER A 60 -1.27 10.46 -7.49
C SER A 60 -2.11 10.88 -6.29
N GLY A 61 -3.34 11.32 -6.56
CA GLY A 61 -4.28 11.74 -5.52
C GLY A 61 -4.81 10.60 -4.62
N VAL A 62 -4.61 9.34 -5.02
CA VAL A 62 -5.00 8.17 -4.20
C VAL A 62 -3.88 7.63 -3.31
N VAL A 63 -2.67 8.15 -3.46
CA VAL A 63 -1.52 7.82 -2.60
C VAL A 63 -1.36 8.91 -1.55
N PRO A 64 -1.31 8.59 -0.25
CA PRO A 64 -1.04 9.58 0.79
C PRO A 64 0.27 10.32 0.52
N GLN A 65 0.28 11.64 0.69
CA GLN A 65 1.48 12.46 0.43
C GLN A 65 2.68 12.03 1.30
N ARG A 66 2.42 11.60 2.54
CA ARG A 66 3.46 11.05 3.43
C ARG A 66 4.14 9.81 2.86
N ASP A 67 3.37 8.91 2.21
CA ASP A 67 3.93 7.67 1.66
C ASP A 67 4.87 7.97 0.47
N ILE A 68 4.54 8.99 -0.34
CA ILE A 68 5.41 9.48 -1.42
C ILE A 68 6.71 10.06 -0.84
N ALA A 69 6.62 10.90 0.19
CA ALA A 69 7.78 11.51 0.84
C ALA A 69 8.69 10.46 1.52
N GLU A 70 8.11 9.48 2.20
CA GLU A 70 8.85 8.37 2.81
C GLU A 70 9.56 7.50 1.76
N ALA A 71 8.91 7.24 0.62
CA ALA A 71 9.49 6.50 -0.50
C ALA A 71 10.67 7.26 -1.11
N GLU A 72 10.55 8.57 -1.30
CA GLU A 72 11.61 9.44 -1.79
C GLU A 72 12.81 9.44 -0.85
N GLU A 73 12.57 9.64 0.44
CA GLU A 73 13.62 9.66 1.45
C GLU A 73 14.34 8.31 1.57
N PHE A 74 13.61 7.20 1.48
CA PHE A 74 14.21 5.87 1.47
C PHE A 74 15.18 5.70 0.30
N CYS A 75 14.74 5.98 -0.93
CA CYS A 75 15.59 5.85 -2.12
C CYS A 75 16.81 6.76 -2.05
N ARG A 76 16.63 8.02 -1.58
CA ARG A 76 17.73 8.96 -1.40
C ARG A 76 18.78 8.45 -0.41
N LYS A 77 18.36 7.91 0.73
CA LYS A 77 19.27 7.36 1.76
C LYS A 77 20.02 6.12 1.28
N GLN A 78 19.37 5.27 0.49
CA GLN A 78 19.98 4.05 -0.03
C GLN A 78 20.77 4.26 -1.32
N GLY A 79 20.76 5.46 -1.91
CA GLY A 79 21.41 5.75 -3.18
C GLY A 79 20.72 5.06 -4.37
N ILE A 80 19.44 4.69 -4.26
CA ILE A 80 18.69 4.00 -5.31
C ILE A 80 18.13 5.03 -6.29
N ARG A 81 18.33 4.81 -7.60
CA ARG A 81 17.74 5.65 -8.63
C ARG A 81 16.20 5.53 -8.60
N HIS A 82 15.52 6.66 -8.38
CA HIS A 82 14.08 6.74 -8.20
C HIS A 82 13.42 7.51 -9.34
N LEU A 83 12.51 6.86 -10.05
CA LEU A 83 11.70 7.44 -11.11
C LEU A 83 10.31 7.76 -10.58
N TYR A 84 9.68 8.78 -11.14
CA TYR A 84 8.32 9.18 -10.79
C TYR A 84 7.43 9.14 -12.02
N PHE A 85 6.17 8.78 -11.80
CA PHE A 85 5.14 8.84 -12.80
C PHE A 85 3.93 9.59 -12.23
N ASP A 86 3.64 10.78 -12.79
CA ASP A 86 2.46 11.54 -12.43
C ASP A 86 1.24 10.85 -13.03
N PHE A 87 0.32 10.44 -12.16
CA PHE A 87 -0.83 9.64 -12.54
C PHE A 87 -2.11 10.20 -11.91
N ASP A 88 -3.08 10.54 -12.74
CA ASP A 88 -4.40 10.96 -12.30
C ASP A 88 -5.42 9.85 -12.57
N GLU A 89 -5.73 9.06 -11.54
CA GLU A 89 -6.69 7.97 -11.62
C GLU A 89 -8.09 8.46 -11.99
N LEU A 90 -8.45 9.71 -11.65
CA LEU A 90 -9.76 10.26 -11.97
C LEU A 90 -9.97 10.47 -13.47
N GLN A 91 -8.89 10.51 -14.26
CA GLN A 91 -8.93 10.54 -15.71
C GLN A 91 -9.01 9.12 -16.34
N VAL A 92 -8.86 8.06 -15.53
CA VAL A 92 -9.00 6.69 -16.04
C VAL A 92 -10.48 6.35 -16.18
N PRO A 93 -10.97 6.02 -17.38
CA PRO A 93 -12.37 5.70 -17.59
C PRO A 93 -12.87 4.59 -16.66
N GLY A 94 -13.97 4.82 -15.96
CA GLY A 94 -14.58 3.88 -15.03
C GLY A 94 -13.98 3.87 -13.62
N PHE A 95 -12.89 4.60 -13.35
CA PHE A 95 -12.30 4.62 -12.00
C PHE A 95 -13.11 5.46 -11.00
N ALA A 96 -13.53 6.67 -11.42
CA ALA A 96 -14.22 7.62 -10.54
C ALA A 96 -15.59 7.12 -10.07
N GLU A 97 -16.23 6.26 -10.84
CA GLU A 97 -17.51 5.61 -10.53
C GLU A 97 -17.40 4.55 -9.43
N ASN A 98 -16.17 4.18 -9.06
CA ASN A 98 -15.84 3.28 -7.96
C ASN A 98 -16.51 1.90 -8.03
N PRO A 99 -16.42 1.18 -9.15
CA PRO A 99 -16.97 -0.15 -9.27
C PRO A 99 -16.17 -1.18 -8.43
N PRO A 100 -16.72 -2.40 -8.19
CA PRO A 100 -16.02 -3.46 -7.46
C PRO A 100 -14.65 -3.81 -8.06
N ASP A 101 -14.48 -3.71 -9.36
CA ASP A 101 -13.22 -3.99 -10.07
C ASP A 101 -12.34 -2.74 -10.29
N ARG A 102 -12.62 -1.61 -9.60
CA ARG A 102 -11.82 -0.37 -9.64
C ARG A 102 -10.31 -0.63 -9.57
N CYS A 103 -9.87 -1.56 -8.68
CA CYS A 103 -8.46 -1.88 -8.52
C CYS A 103 -7.85 -2.52 -9.78
N TYR A 104 -8.63 -3.29 -10.54
CA TYR A 104 -8.19 -3.82 -11.83
C TYR A 104 -8.01 -2.68 -12.84
N ILE A 105 -9.01 -1.80 -12.98
CA ILE A 105 -9.00 -0.64 -13.89
C ILE A 105 -7.77 0.23 -13.63
N CYS A 106 -7.55 0.61 -12.39
CA CYS A 106 -6.40 1.43 -11.97
C CYS A 106 -5.06 0.72 -12.28
N LYS A 107 -4.87 -0.50 -11.79
CA LYS A 107 -3.60 -1.22 -11.96
C LYS A 107 -3.31 -1.54 -13.43
N LYS A 108 -4.32 -1.85 -14.24
CA LYS A 108 -4.13 -2.11 -15.67
C LYS A 108 -3.50 -0.91 -16.36
N THR A 109 -4.02 0.30 -16.11
CA THR A 109 -3.51 1.53 -16.71
C THR A 109 -2.15 1.91 -16.14
N LEU A 110 -1.99 1.94 -14.81
CA LEU A 110 -0.75 2.34 -14.15
C LEU A 110 0.42 1.42 -14.54
N PHE A 111 0.23 0.11 -14.43
CA PHE A 111 1.30 -0.85 -14.72
C PHE A 111 1.63 -0.98 -16.20
N SER A 112 0.70 -0.65 -17.13
CA SER A 112 1.02 -0.50 -18.55
C SER A 112 2.01 0.64 -18.79
N ASN A 113 1.89 1.75 -18.05
CA ASN A 113 2.85 2.85 -18.11
C ASN A 113 4.19 2.48 -17.46
N PHE A 114 4.16 1.78 -16.32
CA PHE A 114 5.39 1.30 -15.67
C PHE A 114 6.15 0.30 -16.53
N LEU A 115 5.46 -0.56 -17.28
CA LEU A 115 6.09 -1.47 -18.25
C LEU A 115 6.85 -0.71 -19.36
N ARG A 116 6.24 0.37 -19.89
CA ARG A 116 6.92 1.23 -20.85
C ARG A 116 8.18 1.85 -20.25
N MET A 117 8.06 2.41 -19.03
CA MET A 117 9.21 2.98 -18.31
C MET A 117 10.30 1.93 -18.04
N ALA A 118 9.93 0.69 -17.71
CA ALA A 118 10.87 -0.40 -17.53
C ALA A 118 11.61 -0.71 -18.82
N GLN A 119 10.92 -0.81 -19.96
CA GLN A 119 11.50 -1.02 -21.29
C GLN A 119 12.46 0.12 -21.67
N GLU A 120 12.07 1.36 -21.46
CA GLU A 120 12.90 2.54 -21.73
C GLU A 120 14.21 2.57 -20.91
N ASN A 121 14.22 1.92 -19.73
CA ASN A 121 15.38 1.81 -18.87
C ASN A 121 16.11 0.45 -18.97
N GLY A 122 15.73 -0.42 -19.90
CA GLY A 122 16.33 -1.74 -20.08
C GLY A 122 16.15 -2.66 -18.87
N ALA A 123 15.05 -2.52 -18.14
CA ALA A 123 14.77 -3.22 -16.89
C ALA A 123 13.50 -4.06 -16.98
N VAL A 124 13.38 -5.07 -16.12
CA VAL A 124 12.18 -5.87 -15.96
C VAL A 124 11.30 -5.25 -14.85
N LEU A 125 10.01 -5.02 -15.13
CA LEU A 125 9.09 -4.52 -14.11
C LEU A 125 8.77 -5.59 -13.07
N CYS A 126 9.01 -5.24 -11.80
CA CYS A 126 8.73 -6.08 -10.63
C CYS A 126 7.77 -5.39 -9.66
N GLU A 127 6.99 -6.19 -8.92
CA GLU A 127 6.08 -5.70 -7.89
C GLU A 127 6.11 -6.61 -6.64
N GLY A 128 5.62 -6.08 -5.50
CA GLY A 128 5.82 -6.67 -4.18
C GLY A 128 4.74 -7.65 -3.71
N SER A 129 3.98 -8.32 -4.59
CA SER A 129 3.05 -9.38 -4.15
C SER A 129 3.80 -10.57 -3.56
N ASN A 130 3.28 -11.10 -2.45
CA ASN A 130 3.82 -12.22 -1.70
C ASN A 130 2.83 -13.40 -1.64
N MET A 131 3.12 -14.45 -0.86
CA MET A 131 2.28 -15.66 -0.80
C MET A 131 0.91 -15.42 -0.16
N ASP A 132 0.81 -14.50 0.82
CA ASP A 132 -0.45 -14.22 1.52
C ASP A 132 -1.47 -13.48 0.64
N ASP A 133 -1.02 -12.94 -0.51
CA ASP A 133 -1.92 -12.26 -1.46
C ASP A 133 -2.78 -13.23 -2.29
N LEU A 134 -2.48 -14.53 -2.30
CA LEU A 134 -3.17 -15.53 -3.12
C LEU A 134 -4.55 -15.92 -2.59
N GLY A 135 -4.86 -15.67 -1.31
CA GLY A 135 -6.10 -16.08 -0.64
C GLY A 135 -7.22 -15.02 -0.62
N ASP A 136 -7.02 -13.84 -1.20
CA ASP A 136 -7.94 -12.70 -1.06
C ASP A 136 -8.55 -12.28 -2.42
N TYR A 137 -9.77 -11.69 -2.37
CA TYR A 137 -10.38 -11.05 -3.54
C TYR A 137 -9.58 -9.79 -3.91
N ARG A 138 -8.67 -9.95 -4.87
CA ARG A 138 -7.80 -8.86 -5.33
C ARG A 138 -7.86 -8.69 -6.84
N PRO A 139 -8.88 -8.01 -7.37
CA PRO A 139 -9.04 -7.81 -8.81
C PRO A 139 -7.80 -7.18 -9.47
N GLY A 140 -7.00 -6.42 -8.71
CA GLY A 140 -5.74 -5.87 -9.18
C GLY A 140 -4.66 -6.91 -9.53
N LEU A 141 -4.69 -8.12 -8.96
CA LEU A 141 -3.73 -9.19 -9.32
C LEU A 141 -3.99 -9.72 -10.72
N ARG A 142 -5.25 -9.72 -11.18
CA ARG A 142 -5.59 -10.08 -12.57
C ARG A 142 -4.90 -9.15 -13.57
N ALA A 143 -4.88 -7.85 -13.32
CA ALA A 143 -4.19 -6.88 -14.17
C ALA A 143 -2.68 -7.17 -14.27
N LEU A 144 -2.03 -7.49 -13.14
CA LEU A 144 -0.60 -7.81 -13.08
C LEU A 144 -0.28 -9.10 -13.85
N ALA A 145 -1.13 -10.13 -13.73
CA ALA A 145 -0.97 -11.40 -14.44
C ALA A 145 -1.13 -11.20 -15.96
N GLU A 146 -2.15 -10.46 -16.40
CA GLU A 146 -2.37 -10.15 -17.83
C GLU A 146 -1.20 -9.36 -18.44
N LEU A 147 -0.60 -8.46 -17.66
CA LEU A 147 0.56 -7.66 -18.05
C LEU A 147 1.89 -8.40 -17.87
N LYS A 148 1.88 -9.62 -17.33
CA LYS A 148 3.07 -10.45 -17.06
C LYS A 148 4.11 -9.74 -16.19
N VAL A 149 3.66 -8.89 -15.25
CA VAL A 149 4.54 -8.23 -14.28
C VAL A 149 5.16 -9.30 -13.37
N GLN A 150 6.45 -9.18 -13.09
CA GLN A 150 7.16 -10.14 -12.25
C GLN A 150 6.87 -9.89 -10.77
N SER A 151 6.66 -10.97 -10.00
CA SER A 151 6.45 -10.95 -8.55
C SER A 151 7.54 -11.77 -7.85
N PRO A 152 8.78 -11.25 -7.70
CA PRO A 152 9.91 -12.02 -7.21
C PRO A 152 9.73 -12.56 -5.79
N LEU A 153 9.02 -11.82 -4.91
CA LEU A 153 8.72 -12.29 -3.54
C LEU A 153 7.84 -13.54 -3.57
N ARG A 154 6.85 -13.58 -4.46
CA ARG A 154 5.99 -14.74 -4.66
C ARG A 154 6.73 -15.89 -5.33
N ALA A 155 7.61 -15.61 -6.29
CA ALA A 155 8.44 -16.63 -6.92
C ALA A 155 9.40 -17.29 -5.92
N ALA A 156 9.86 -16.55 -4.91
CA ALA A 156 10.65 -17.06 -3.79
C ALA A 156 9.79 -17.62 -2.64
N GLU A 157 8.47 -17.73 -2.81
CA GLU A 157 7.51 -18.24 -1.82
C GLU A 157 7.56 -17.53 -0.45
N LEU A 158 7.91 -16.25 -0.43
CA LEU A 158 7.99 -15.44 0.79
C LEU A 158 6.59 -15.07 1.28
N THR A 159 6.36 -15.32 2.57
CA THR A 159 5.18 -14.90 3.32
C THR A 159 5.38 -13.51 3.94
N LYS A 160 4.29 -12.87 4.37
CA LYS A 160 4.35 -11.57 5.06
C LYS A 160 5.14 -11.61 6.36
N ALA A 161 5.03 -12.70 7.10
CA ALA A 161 5.79 -12.90 8.35
C ALA A 161 7.30 -12.96 8.08
N GLU A 162 7.72 -13.74 7.09
CA GLU A 162 9.12 -13.85 6.67
C GLU A 162 9.67 -12.52 6.14
N ILE A 163 8.88 -11.80 5.33
CA ILE A 163 9.25 -10.47 4.82
C ILE A 163 9.48 -9.47 5.97
N ARG A 164 8.60 -9.46 6.99
CA ARG A 164 8.78 -8.60 8.17
C ARG A 164 10.02 -8.97 8.98
N LEU A 165 10.26 -10.26 9.19
CA LEU A 165 11.46 -10.76 9.88
C LEU A 165 12.74 -10.33 9.16
N LEU A 166 12.82 -10.55 7.86
CA LEU A 166 13.98 -10.15 7.03
C LEU A 166 14.11 -8.62 6.96
N SER A 167 13.00 -7.88 6.88
CA SER A 167 13.00 -6.41 6.92
C SER A 167 13.56 -5.89 8.24
N HIS A 168 13.19 -6.50 9.36
CA HIS A 168 13.73 -6.14 10.67
C HIS A 168 15.24 -6.43 10.76
N LYS A 169 15.71 -7.59 10.26
CA LYS A 169 17.13 -7.93 10.19
C LYS A 169 17.92 -6.94 9.34
N LEU A 170 17.36 -6.49 8.22
CA LEU A 170 17.96 -5.49 7.34
C LEU A 170 17.78 -4.05 7.87
N GLN A 171 17.19 -3.88 9.05
CA GLN A 171 16.91 -2.58 9.68
C GLN A 171 16.11 -1.62 8.78
N LEU A 172 15.17 -2.17 7.99
CA LEU A 172 14.32 -1.36 7.14
C LEU A 172 13.28 -0.60 7.98
N PRO A 173 13.05 0.69 7.72
CA PRO A 173 12.16 1.52 8.52
C PRO A 173 10.68 1.10 8.44
N THR A 174 10.35 0.25 7.47
CA THR A 174 8.98 -0.19 7.20
C THR A 174 8.64 -1.56 7.77
N TRP A 175 9.55 -2.23 8.51
CA TRP A 175 9.39 -3.61 8.95
C TRP A 175 8.10 -3.87 9.74
N ASP A 176 7.66 -2.92 10.55
CA ASP A 176 6.43 -2.97 11.36
C ASP A 176 5.30 -2.07 10.82
N LYS A 177 5.55 -1.39 9.66
CA LYS A 177 4.56 -0.48 9.06
C LYS A 177 3.24 -1.21 8.83
N PRO A 178 2.09 -0.62 9.29
CA PRO A 178 0.77 -1.17 9.01
C PRO A 178 0.48 -1.23 7.52
N SER A 179 -0.38 -2.17 7.11
CA SER A 179 -0.79 -2.28 5.71
C SER A 179 -1.80 -1.18 5.38
N PHE A 180 -1.38 -0.19 4.58
CA PHE A 180 -2.27 0.86 4.08
C PHE A 180 -2.57 0.62 2.60
N ALA A 181 -3.85 0.44 2.29
CA ALA A 181 -4.32 0.45 0.90
C ALA A 181 -4.49 1.90 0.43
N CYS A 182 -4.58 2.13 -0.89
CA CYS A 182 -4.80 3.46 -1.47
C CYS A 182 -6.05 4.15 -0.91
N LEU A 183 -6.09 5.49 -0.88
CA LEU A 183 -7.19 6.29 -0.32
C LEU A 183 -8.55 5.98 -0.99
N ALA A 184 -8.56 5.58 -2.26
CA ALA A 184 -9.78 5.18 -2.94
C ALA A 184 -10.51 3.99 -2.27
N SER A 185 -9.80 3.17 -1.49
CA SER A 185 -10.40 2.07 -0.72
C SER A 185 -11.28 2.55 0.46
N ARG A 186 -11.29 3.84 0.77
CA ARG A 186 -12.12 4.43 1.83
C ARG A 186 -13.55 4.71 1.38
N PHE A 187 -13.81 4.65 0.07
CA PHE A 187 -15.11 4.95 -0.51
C PHE A 187 -15.97 3.69 -0.63
N VAL A 188 -17.24 3.80 -0.29
CA VAL A 188 -18.23 2.73 -0.52
C VAL A 188 -18.34 2.48 -2.02
N TYR A 189 -18.43 1.21 -2.44
CA TYR A 189 -18.59 0.88 -3.85
C TYR A 189 -19.81 1.61 -4.46
N GLY A 190 -19.62 2.16 -5.67
CA GLY A 190 -20.61 2.99 -6.35
C GLY A 190 -20.66 4.46 -5.89
N GLU A 191 -19.98 4.82 -4.79
CA GLU A 191 -19.83 6.23 -4.43
C GLU A 191 -18.74 6.88 -5.29
N ARG A 192 -19.10 7.98 -5.98
CA ARG A 192 -18.17 8.69 -6.86
C ARG A 192 -16.97 9.23 -6.09
N ILE A 193 -15.78 8.89 -6.56
CA ILE A 193 -14.50 9.39 -6.05
C ILE A 193 -14.22 10.75 -6.70
N THR A 194 -13.86 11.75 -5.90
CA THR A 194 -13.45 13.08 -6.37
C THR A 194 -12.15 13.52 -5.70
N ALA A 195 -11.42 14.44 -6.31
CA ALA A 195 -10.18 14.98 -5.77
C ALA A 195 -10.37 15.62 -4.39
N GLU A 196 -11.48 16.35 -4.20
CA GLU A 196 -11.81 17.00 -2.93
C GLU A 196 -12.02 15.97 -1.81
N LYS A 197 -12.77 14.88 -2.10
CA LYS A 197 -13.00 13.82 -1.11
C LYS A 197 -11.72 13.05 -0.80
N LEU A 198 -10.87 12.77 -1.79
CA LEU A 198 -9.56 12.14 -1.57
C LEU A 198 -8.68 13.01 -0.67
N ALA A 199 -8.60 14.31 -0.94
CA ALA A 199 -7.85 15.26 -0.11
C ALA A 199 -8.42 15.36 1.32
N ALA A 200 -9.75 15.30 1.49
CA ALA A 200 -10.40 15.28 2.80
C ALA A 200 -10.02 14.03 3.60
N VAL A 201 -10.02 12.86 2.96
CA VAL A 201 -9.59 11.59 3.58
C VAL A 201 -8.13 11.63 3.98
N ASP A 202 -7.24 12.09 3.08
CA ASP A 202 -5.80 12.16 3.37
C ASP A 202 -5.52 13.05 4.59
N LYS A 203 -6.12 14.24 4.64
CA LYS A 203 -6.02 15.16 5.80
C LYS A 203 -6.56 14.54 7.09
N ALA A 204 -7.70 13.84 7.01
CA ALA A 204 -8.31 13.21 8.16
C ALA A 204 -7.47 12.04 8.69
N GLU A 205 -6.92 11.20 7.80
CA GLU A 205 -6.04 10.09 8.19
C GLU A 205 -4.68 10.59 8.68
N GLN A 206 -4.16 11.69 8.12
CA GLN A 206 -2.94 12.33 8.62
C GLN A 206 -3.13 12.83 10.06
N LEU A 207 -4.25 13.50 10.35
CA LEU A 207 -4.57 13.94 11.71
C LEU A 207 -4.60 12.77 12.71
N LEU A 208 -5.26 11.65 12.35
CA LEU A 208 -5.32 10.49 13.23
C LEU A 208 -3.93 9.92 13.51
N LEU A 209 -3.05 9.90 12.51
CA LEU A 209 -1.66 9.48 12.67
C LEU A 209 -0.90 10.39 13.64
N GLU A 210 -1.04 11.73 13.49
CA GLU A 210 -0.43 12.74 14.37
C GLU A 210 -0.94 12.66 15.81
N LEU A 211 -2.18 12.22 16.01
CA LEU A 211 -2.77 11.96 17.32
C LEU A 211 -2.33 10.62 17.94
N GLY A 212 -1.46 9.85 17.24
CA GLY A 212 -0.85 8.62 17.75
C GLY A 212 -1.67 7.35 17.49
N PHE A 213 -2.72 7.40 16.68
CA PHE A 213 -3.41 6.18 16.26
C PHE A 213 -2.57 5.42 15.23
N LYS A 214 -2.41 4.11 15.41
CA LYS A 214 -1.51 3.29 14.56
C LYS A 214 -2.22 2.66 13.37
N GLN A 215 -3.41 2.10 13.59
CA GLN A 215 -4.21 1.43 12.56
C GLN A 215 -5.60 2.04 12.54
N PHE A 216 -5.94 2.67 11.43
CA PHE A 216 -7.19 3.40 11.28
C PHE A 216 -7.64 3.44 9.81
N ARG A 217 -8.90 3.78 9.61
CA ARG A 217 -9.45 4.17 8.31
C ARG A 217 -10.51 5.25 8.52
N VAL A 218 -10.54 6.22 7.61
CA VAL A 218 -11.63 7.20 7.51
C VAL A 218 -12.46 6.85 6.28
N ARG A 219 -13.58 6.14 6.50
CA ARG A 219 -14.49 5.74 5.43
C ARG A 219 -15.42 6.86 5.05
N VAL A 220 -15.66 7.00 3.75
CA VAL A 220 -16.53 8.02 3.17
C VAL A 220 -17.90 7.41 2.90
N HIS A 221 -18.95 8.05 3.45
CA HIS A 221 -20.35 7.76 3.17
C HIS A 221 -21.04 9.11 2.86
N GLY A 222 -21.00 9.52 1.60
CA GLY A 222 -21.46 10.87 1.19
C GLY A 222 -20.63 11.97 1.84
N SER A 223 -21.23 12.67 2.81
CA SER A 223 -20.57 13.72 3.62
C SER A 223 -20.17 13.27 5.03
N LEU A 224 -20.37 12.00 5.35
CA LEU A 224 -20.05 11.41 6.65
C LEU A 224 -18.65 10.75 6.61
N ALA A 225 -17.80 11.09 7.58
CA ALA A 225 -16.60 10.33 7.94
C ALA A 225 -16.96 9.26 8.98
N ARG A 226 -16.85 7.97 8.62
CA ARG A 226 -16.90 6.86 9.57
C ARG A 226 -15.47 6.44 9.92
N VAL A 227 -15.07 6.70 11.15
CA VAL A 227 -13.72 6.43 11.66
C VAL A 227 -13.66 5.01 12.19
N GLU A 228 -12.75 4.20 11.66
CA GLU A 228 -12.42 2.86 12.15
C GLU A 228 -11.06 2.95 12.87
N LEU A 229 -10.98 2.52 14.12
CA LEU A 229 -9.76 2.45 14.93
C LEU A 229 -9.59 1.03 15.47
N LEU A 230 -8.40 0.69 15.96
CA LEU A 230 -8.23 -0.54 16.73
C LEU A 230 -9.16 -0.54 17.95
N SER A 231 -9.75 -1.70 18.28
CA SER A 231 -10.73 -1.81 19.38
C SER A 231 -10.19 -1.29 20.71
N GLU A 232 -8.91 -1.53 21.00
CA GLU A 232 -8.22 -1.04 22.20
C GLU A 232 -8.01 0.48 22.22
N GLN A 233 -8.19 1.17 21.10
CA GLN A 233 -8.04 2.63 20.98
C GLN A 233 -9.38 3.38 20.95
N LEU A 234 -10.51 2.66 20.95
CA LEU A 234 -11.84 3.29 20.89
C LEU A 234 -12.12 4.16 22.13
N GLU A 235 -11.78 3.67 23.32
CA GLU A 235 -11.96 4.42 24.57
C GLU A 235 -11.15 5.72 24.56
N GLN A 236 -9.91 5.68 24.12
CA GLN A 236 -9.05 6.86 23.94
C GLN A 236 -9.69 7.89 23.00
N ALA A 237 -10.29 7.44 21.90
CA ALA A 237 -10.88 8.33 20.89
C ALA A 237 -12.12 9.08 21.38
N VAL A 238 -12.92 8.48 22.29
CA VAL A 238 -14.15 9.10 22.83
C VAL A 238 -13.92 9.94 24.08
N ALA A 239 -12.76 9.84 24.72
CA ALA A 239 -12.40 10.64 25.88
C ALA A 239 -12.01 12.08 25.48
N GLU A 240 -12.29 13.06 26.37
CA GLU A 240 -11.78 14.42 26.17
C GLU A 240 -10.30 14.52 26.59
N PRO A 241 -9.49 15.33 25.92
CA PRO A 241 -9.82 16.25 24.81
C PRO A 241 -9.77 15.60 23.41
N MET A 242 -9.43 14.29 23.30
CA MET A 242 -9.21 13.57 22.05
C MET A 242 -10.45 13.63 21.14
N ARG A 243 -11.63 13.34 21.70
CA ARG A 243 -12.91 13.38 20.97
C ARG A 243 -13.14 14.73 20.27
N SER A 244 -12.98 15.82 21.01
CA SER A 244 -13.16 17.17 20.48
C SER A 244 -12.12 17.50 19.40
N THR A 245 -10.89 17.04 19.56
CA THR A 245 -9.79 17.25 18.59
C THR A 245 -10.09 16.50 17.28
N ILE A 246 -10.44 15.22 17.36
CA ILE A 246 -10.82 14.40 16.18
C ILE A 246 -12.01 15.05 15.47
N TYR A 247 -13.08 15.36 16.20
CA TYR A 247 -14.28 15.96 15.61
C TYR A 247 -13.97 17.26 14.86
N LYS A 248 -13.29 18.21 15.50
CA LYS A 248 -12.94 19.50 14.89
C LYS A 248 -12.03 19.33 13.67
N GLY A 249 -11.04 18.45 13.76
CA GLY A 249 -10.10 18.20 12.66
C GLY A 249 -10.76 17.56 11.44
N LEU A 250 -11.65 16.57 11.63
CA LEU A 250 -12.36 15.95 10.51
C LEU A 250 -13.39 16.93 9.89
N LYS A 251 -14.01 17.79 10.68
CA LYS A 251 -14.85 18.89 10.17
C LYS A 251 -14.02 19.86 9.32
N ALA A 252 -12.83 20.22 9.77
CA ALA A 252 -11.90 21.09 9.03
C ALA A 252 -11.37 20.43 7.76
N ALA A 253 -11.25 19.09 7.74
CA ALA A 253 -10.89 18.32 6.55
C ALA A 253 -11.98 18.33 5.47
N GLY A 254 -13.25 18.70 5.80
CA GLY A 254 -14.35 18.85 4.85
C GLY A 254 -15.56 17.94 5.08
N PHE A 255 -15.57 17.13 6.14
CA PHE A 255 -16.71 16.26 6.44
C PHE A 255 -17.84 17.02 7.17
N ALA A 256 -19.10 16.80 6.74
CA ALA A 256 -20.26 17.39 7.40
C ALA A 256 -20.60 16.65 8.71
N TYR A 257 -20.36 15.35 8.76
CA TYR A 257 -20.62 14.50 9.92
C TYR A 257 -19.42 13.61 10.22
N VAL A 258 -19.25 13.26 11.51
CA VAL A 258 -18.20 12.37 11.98
C VAL A 258 -18.84 11.32 12.89
N ALA A 259 -18.59 10.05 12.60
CA ALA A 259 -19.04 8.91 13.38
C ALA A 259 -17.86 7.98 13.68
N LEU A 260 -17.92 7.26 14.80
CA LEU A 260 -16.99 6.21 15.17
C LEU A 260 -17.64 4.85 14.88
N ASP A 261 -16.92 3.95 14.21
CA ASP A 261 -17.35 2.57 14.01
C ASP A 261 -17.22 1.79 15.34
N LEU A 262 -18.33 1.25 15.84
CA LEU A 262 -18.35 0.52 17.10
C LEU A 262 -17.61 -0.82 17.07
N GLN A 263 -17.44 -1.41 15.89
CA GLN A 263 -16.68 -2.66 15.73
C GLN A 263 -15.19 -2.40 15.52
N GLY A 264 -14.81 -1.15 15.27
CA GLY A 264 -13.45 -0.76 15.01
C GLY A 264 -12.93 -1.21 13.64
N TYR A 265 -11.60 -1.18 13.49
CA TYR A 265 -10.93 -1.57 12.26
C TYR A 265 -11.00 -3.07 12.00
N ARG A 266 -11.43 -3.44 10.80
CA ARG A 266 -11.41 -4.82 10.28
C ARG A 266 -10.89 -4.84 8.86
N THR A 267 -10.00 -5.78 8.57
CA THR A 267 -9.54 -6.00 7.20
C THR A 267 -10.73 -6.43 6.33
N GLY A 268 -10.90 -5.77 5.18
CA GLY A 268 -11.97 -6.11 4.24
C GLY A 268 -13.38 -5.62 4.62
N SER A 269 -13.54 -4.74 5.63
CA SER A 269 -14.86 -4.22 6.07
C SER A 269 -15.68 -3.61 4.92
N MET A 270 -15.03 -3.03 3.89
CA MET A 270 -15.72 -2.48 2.72
C MET A 270 -16.26 -3.56 1.75
N ASN A 271 -15.79 -4.79 1.86
CA ASN A 271 -16.25 -5.90 1.01
C ASN A 271 -17.49 -6.61 1.58
N GLU A 272 -17.92 -6.25 2.78
CA GLU A 272 -19.13 -6.82 3.41
C GLU A 272 -20.37 -6.61 2.54
N THR A 273 -20.44 -5.49 1.81
CA THR A 273 -21.54 -5.19 0.89
C THR A 273 -21.51 -5.97 -0.42
N LEU A 274 -20.38 -6.62 -0.76
CA LEU A 274 -20.23 -7.44 -1.97
C LEU A 274 -20.67 -8.89 -1.75
N LYS A 275 -20.90 -9.32 -0.50
CA LYS A 275 -21.25 -10.71 -0.13
C LYS A 275 -22.78 -10.93 0.02
N GLN A 276 -23.61 -9.95 -0.35
CA GLN A 276 -25.06 -10.01 -0.15
C GLN A 276 -25.87 -10.39 -1.41
N ASP A 277 -25.20 -10.88 -2.48
CA ASP A 277 -25.86 -11.43 -3.68
C ASP A 277 -25.58 -12.92 -3.85
#